data_690eeb4b9031ab161b5a9ed99fcf327e
#
_entry.id   690eeb4b9031ab161b5a9ed99fcf327e
#
_cell.length_a   1.000
_cell.length_b   1.000
_cell.length_c   1.000
_cell.angle_alpha   90.00
_cell.angle_beta   90.00
_cell.angle_gamma   90.00
#
_symmetry.space_group_name_H-M   'P 1'
#
loop_
_entity.id
_entity.type
_entity.pdbx_description
1 polymer ?
#
loop_
_entity_poly.entity_id
_entity_poly.type
_entity_poly.pdbx_seq_one_letter_code
_entity_poly.pdbx_strand_id
1 'polypeptide(L)'
;MEDKKILQMLWNRTEAALDALAKKFGRRLLQTAFNILGNPQDAEEAVNDTYIALWNTIPPEKPDPLAGYVHRTGRNVALNKRRHLTAQRRNCQYDVSLEELSGILPGPSLEETLDARELGRAIDRFLDTVSKENRVLFLRRYWFGDSVKDLARIFAISENTVSVRLSRLRTQLKIYLTDKEGFFHEA
;
A
#
# COMPACT_ATOMS: atom_id res chain seq x y z
N MET A 1 -15.45 -15.53 0.35
CA MET A 1 -16.52 -14.79 1.09
C MET A 1 -16.49 -13.36 0.59
N GLU A 2 -17.64 -12.77 0.32
CA GLU A 2 -17.73 -11.41 -0.21
C GLU A 2 -17.35 -10.35 0.83
N ASP A 3 -16.70 -9.26 0.42
CA ASP A 3 -16.25 -8.16 1.28
C ASP A 3 -17.38 -7.56 2.11
N LYS A 4 -18.55 -7.40 1.49
CA LYS A 4 -19.75 -6.86 2.15
C LYS A 4 -20.16 -7.70 3.37
N LYS A 5 -20.04 -9.03 3.26
CA LYS A 5 -20.39 -9.94 4.37
C LYS A 5 -19.38 -9.81 5.52
N ILE A 6 -18.09 -9.72 5.21
CA ILE A 6 -17.04 -9.52 6.23
C ILE A 6 -17.23 -8.16 6.91
N LEU A 7 -17.50 -7.11 6.14
CA LEU A 7 -17.77 -5.78 6.68
C LEU A 7 -18.97 -5.78 7.63
N GLN A 8 -20.05 -6.48 7.27
CA GLN A 8 -21.22 -6.61 8.14
C GLN A 8 -20.92 -7.39 9.43
N MET A 9 -20.09 -8.43 9.35
CA MET A 9 -19.65 -9.20 10.53
C MET A 9 -18.81 -8.33 11.47
N LEU A 10 -17.90 -7.51 10.95
CA LEU A 10 -17.14 -6.52 11.72
C LEU A 10 -18.04 -5.47 12.34
N TRP A 11 -19.01 -4.99 11.57
CA TRP A 11 -19.99 -4.01 12.07
C TRP A 11 -20.82 -4.54 13.23
N ASN A 12 -21.20 -5.81 13.15
CA ASN A 12 -21.97 -6.50 14.19
C ASN A 12 -21.11 -7.07 15.34
N ARG A 13 -19.78 -6.81 15.31
CA ARG A 13 -18.85 -7.27 16.35
C ARG A 13 -18.88 -8.79 16.57
N THR A 14 -19.01 -9.57 15.50
CA THR A 14 -18.97 -11.04 15.59
C THR A 14 -17.53 -11.54 15.50
N GLU A 15 -17.11 -12.42 16.43
CA GLU A 15 -15.74 -13.00 16.46
C GLU A 15 -15.38 -13.69 15.13
N ALA A 16 -16.36 -14.31 14.48
CA ALA A 16 -16.19 -14.94 13.17
C ALA A 16 -15.70 -13.95 12.07
N ALA A 17 -15.79 -12.63 12.29
CA ALA A 17 -15.23 -11.63 11.38
C ALA A 17 -13.70 -11.71 11.29
N LEU A 18 -13.03 -11.98 12.42
CA LEU A 18 -11.57 -12.10 12.47
C LEU A 18 -11.08 -13.33 11.70
N ASP A 19 -11.77 -14.47 11.85
CA ASP A 19 -11.47 -15.68 11.09
C ASP A 19 -11.69 -15.47 9.58
N ALA A 20 -12.75 -14.75 9.23
CA ALA A 20 -13.05 -14.42 7.85
C ALA A 20 -12.00 -13.49 7.22
N LEU A 21 -11.50 -12.49 7.98
CA LEU A 21 -10.38 -11.63 7.58
C LEU A 21 -9.10 -12.45 7.40
N ALA A 22 -8.76 -13.30 8.38
CA ALA A 22 -7.58 -14.15 8.33
C ALA A 22 -7.60 -15.08 7.11
N LYS A 23 -8.73 -15.73 6.86
CA LYS A 23 -8.90 -16.64 5.72
C LYS A 23 -8.80 -15.92 4.37
N LYS A 24 -9.34 -14.71 4.26
CA LYS A 24 -9.37 -13.97 2.98
C LYS A 24 -8.09 -13.18 2.73
N PHE A 25 -7.58 -12.47 3.73
CA PHE A 25 -6.51 -11.48 3.55
C PHE A 25 -5.18 -11.89 4.20
N GLY A 26 -5.18 -12.85 5.14
CA GLY A 26 -4.04 -13.18 5.99
C GLY A 26 -2.76 -13.47 5.23
N ARG A 27 -2.83 -14.30 4.16
CA ARG A 27 -1.65 -14.65 3.36
C ARG A 27 -0.99 -13.43 2.71
N ARG A 28 -1.80 -12.50 2.16
CA ARG A 28 -1.28 -11.28 1.52
C ARG A 28 -0.76 -10.28 2.55
N LEU A 29 -1.45 -10.14 3.68
CA LEU A 29 -0.99 -9.30 4.78
C LEU A 29 0.35 -9.79 5.31
N LEU A 30 0.49 -11.09 5.57
CA LEU A 30 1.74 -11.69 6.03
C LEU A 30 2.89 -11.47 5.04
N GLN A 31 2.64 -11.68 3.75
CA GLN A 31 3.65 -11.43 2.72
C GLN A 31 4.06 -9.96 2.68
N THR A 32 3.09 -9.03 2.77
CA THR A 32 3.37 -7.60 2.78
C THR A 32 4.17 -7.20 4.02
N ALA A 33 3.76 -7.68 5.20
CA ALA A 33 4.45 -7.42 6.46
C ALA A 33 5.87 -7.98 6.45
N PHE A 34 6.05 -9.21 5.96
CA PHE A 34 7.37 -9.84 5.84
C PHE A 34 8.31 -9.07 4.89
N ASN A 35 7.80 -8.63 3.75
CA ASN A 35 8.59 -7.81 2.80
C ASN A 35 9.06 -6.49 3.43
N ILE A 36 8.30 -5.93 4.36
CA ILE A 36 8.62 -4.67 5.04
C ILE A 36 9.56 -4.90 6.23
N LEU A 37 9.33 -5.94 7.03
CA LEU A 37 9.98 -6.16 8.32
C LEU A 37 11.20 -7.08 8.22
N GLY A 38 11.20 -8.01 7.25
CA GLY A 38 12.29 -8.97 7.05
C GLY A 38 12.36 -10.08 8.11
N ASN A 39 11.45 -10.10 9.08
CA ASN A 39 11.40 -11.08 10.18
C ASN A 39 10.01 -11.72 10.23
N PRO A 40 9.88 -13.07 10.25
CA PRO A 40 8.60 -13.75 10.26
C PRO A 40 7.76 -13.45 11.50
N GLN A 41 8.37 -13.42 12.68
CA GLN A 41 7.67 -13.18 13.95
C GLN A 41 7.09 -11.76 14.00
N ASP A 42 7.90 -10.76 13.61
CA ASP A 42 7.44 -9.37 13.50
C ASP A 42 6.33 -9.21 12.46
N ALA A 43 6.38 -10.00 11.38
CA ALA A 43 5.35 -9.99 10.35
C ALA A 43 4.03 -10.57 10.85
N GLU A 44 4.06 -11.68 11.59
CA GLU A 44 2.87 -12.27 12.22
C GLU A 44 2.24 -11.33 13.24
N GLU A 45 3.06 -10.69 14.09
CA GLU A 45 2.58 -9.70 15.04
C GLU A 45 1.93 -8.51 14.33
N ALA A 46 2.55 -7.98 13.26
CA ALA A 46 1.96 -6.90 12.48
C ALA A 46 0.62 -7.28 11.81
N VAL A 47 0.44 -8.55 11.42
CA VAL A 47 -0.85 -9.05 10.92
C VAL A 47 -1.90 -9.09 12.02
N ASN A 48 -1.55 -9.56 13.22
CA ASN A 48 -2.45 -9.56 14.37
C ASN A 48 -2.85 -8.14 14.77
N ASP A 49 -1.88 -7.23 14.84
CA ASP A 49 -2.13 -5.80 15.10
C ASP A 49 -3.06 -5.19 14.05
N THR A 50 -2.94 -5.63 12.79
CA THR A 50 -3.85 -5.20 11.71
C THR A 50 -5.28 -5.63 11.98
N TYR A 51 -5.51 -6.87 12.43
CA TYR A 51 -6.86 -7.33 12.77
C TYR A 51 -7.44 -6.55 13.94
N ILE A 52 -6.64 -6.26 14.96
CA ILE A 52 -7.04 -5.43 16.10
C ILE A 52 -7.39 -4.01 15.63
N ALA A 53 -6.58 -3.41 14.76
CA ALA A 53 -6.85 -2.08 14.22
C ALA A 53 -8.16 -2.05 13.43
N LEU A 54 -8.39 -3.03 12.55
CA LEU A 54 -9.64 -3.15 11.80
C LEU A 54 -10.85 -3.34 12.71
N TRP A 55 -10.71 -4.18 13.73
CA TRP A 55 -11.75 -4.39 14.73
C TRP A 55 -12.10 -3.11 15.47
N ASN A 56 -11.12 -2.30 15.83
CA ASN A 56 -11.32 -1.06 16.57
C ASN A 56 -11.87 0.09 15.70
N THR A 57 -11.56 0.10 14.41
CA THR A 57 -11.98 1.18 13.51
C THR A 57 -13.31 0.92 12.80
N ILE A 58 -13.74 -0.33 12.68
CA ILE A 58 -15.02 -0.72 12.09
C ILE A 58 -15.93 -1.31 13.17
N PRO A 59 -17.05 -0.67 13.54
CA PRO A 59 -17.48 0.69 13.20
C PRO A 59 -16.68 1.77 13.93
N PRO A 60 -16.78 3.06 13.57
CA PRO A 60 -17.77 3.68 12.68
C PRO A 60 -17.40 3.71 11.19
N GLU A 61 -16.16 3.38 10.83
CA GLU A 61 -15.72 3.39 9.44
C GLU A 61 -16.50 2.38 8.57
N LYS A 62 -16.85 2.80 7.34
CA LYS A 62 -17.50 1.95 6.33
C LYS A 62 -16.67 1.92 5.04
N PRO A 63 -15.50 1.24 5.07
CA PRO A 63 -14.64 1.23 3.90
C PRO A 63 -15.28 0.50 2.71
N ASP A 64 -15.22 1.15 1.54
CA ASP A 64 -15.59 0.58 0.27
C ASP A 64 -14.55 1.00 -0.79
N PRO A 65 -13.75 0.06 -1.30
CA PRO A 65 -13.75 -1.38 -1.02
C PRO A 65 -13.03 -1.75 0.29
N LEU A 66 -13.53 -2.78 0.98
CA LEU A 66 -12.91 -3.31 2.21
C LEU A 66 -11.49 -3.80 1.96
N ALA A 67 -11.23 -4.48 0.84
CA ALA A 67 -9.92 -5.03 0.52
C ALA A 67 -8.82 -3.94 0.51
N GLY A 68 -9.06 -2.81 -0.13
CA GLY A 68 -8.14 -1.67 -0.16
C GLY A 68 -7.82 -1.15 1.25
N TYR A 69 -8.85 -1.00 2.08
CA TYR A 69 -8.71 -0.55 3.46
C TYR A 69 -7.89 -1.52 4.32
N VAL A 70 -8.17 -2.83 4.21
CA VAL A 70 -7.44 -3.89 4.92
C VAL A 70 -5.95 -3.87 4.56
N HIS A 71 -5.62 -3.81 3.27
CA HIS A 71 -4.22 -3.81 2.82
C HIS A 71 -3.50 -2.51 3.21
N ARG A 72 -4.17 -1.35 3.12
CA ARG A 72 -3.63 -0.07 3.58
C ARG A 72 -3.32 -0.11 5.08
N THR A 73 -4.26 -0.58 5.90
CA THR A 73 -4.09 -0.71 7.35
C THR A 73 -2.91 -1.63 7.68
N GLY A 74 -2.86 -2.83 7.07
CA GLY A 74 -1.78 -3.79 7.33
C GLY A 74 -0.41 -3.27 6.91
N ARG A 75 -0.33 -2.58 5.77
CA ARG A 75 0.91 -1.93 5.35
C ARG A 75 1.34 -0.84 6.32
N ASN A 76 0.42 -0.01 6.79
CA ASN A 76 0.71 1.06 7.73
C ASN A 76 1.19 0.51 9.08
N VAL A 77 0.56 -0.55 9.59
CA VAL A 77 0.99 -1.24 10.81
C VAL A 77 2.42 -1.77 10.67
N ALA A 78 2.72 -2.49 9.58
CA ALA A 78 4.06 -3.02 9.33
C ALA A 78 5.13 -1.91 9.18
N LEU A 79 4.79 -0.81 8.51
CA LEU A 79 5.69 0.34 8.39
C LEU A 79 5.92 1.04 9.73
N ASN A 80 4.88 1.20 10.55
CA ASN A 80 5.02 1.76 11.88
C ASN A 80 5.91 0.87 12.77
N LYS A 81 5.68 -0.46 12.74
CA LYS A 81 6.54 -1.41 13.46
C LYS A 81 7.98 -1.33 12.99
N ARG A 82 8.25 -1.30 11.67
CA ARG A 82 9.60 -1.09 11.13
C ARG A 82 10.22 0.21 11.65
N ARG A 83 9.45 1.28 11.74
CA ARG A 83 9.94 2.55 12.31
C ARG A 83 10.31 2.41 13.77
N HIS A 84 9.49 1.75 14.58
CA HIS A 84 9.81 1.50 15.98
C HIS A 84 11.07 0.64 16.13
N LEU A 85 11.22 -0.37 15.30
CA LEU A 85 12.41 -1.24 15.29
C LEU A 85 13.67 -0.52 14.76
N THR A 86 13.51 0.40 13.81
CA THR A 86 14.63 1.14 13.20
C THR A 86 14.82 2.53 13.80
N ALA A 87 13.87 3.03 14.55
CA ALA A 87 13.85 4.40 15.03
C ALA A 87 13.78 4.50 16.53
N GLN A 88 14.82 4.72 17.01
CA GLN A 88 15.05 5.98 17.75
C GLN A 88 14.92 7.26 16.89
N ARG A 89 14.31 7.25 15.70
CA ARG A 89 14.24 8.45 14.85
C ARG A 89 12.96 8.59 14.01
N ARG A 90 12.03 9.45 14.53
CA ARG A 90 11.15 10.46 13.87
C ARG A 90 9.92 10.04 13.09
N ASN A 91 8.82 10.34 13.71
CA ASN A 91 7.50 10.94 13.32
C ASN A 91 7.15 11.17 11.84
N CYS A 92 5.90 10.75 11.57
CA CYS A 92 4.90 11.36 10.66
C CYS A 92 5.29 11.59 9.19
N GLN A 93 4.76 10.75 8.27
CA GLN A 93 4.38 11.18 6.91
C GLN A 93 4.03 10.02 5.93
N TYR A 94 3.39 8.95 6.40
CA TYR A 94 3.17 7.77 5.53
C TYR A 94 1.79 7.70 4.87
N ASP A 95 0.79 8.40 5.41
CA ASP A 95 -0.56 8.44 4.80
C ASP A 95 -0.53 9.15 3.44
N VAL A 96 0.33 10.15 3.29
CA VAL A 96 0.49 10.94 2.07
C VAL A 96 0.97 10.09 0.87
N SER A 97 1.80 9.06 1.06
CA SER A 97 2.37 8.31 -0.08
C SER A 97 1.38 7.41 -0.80
N LEU A 98 0.41 6.84 -0.09
CA LEU A 98 -0.65 6.02 -0.69
C LEU A 98 -1.74 6.88 -1.34
N GLU A 99 -2.08 8.02 -0.73
CA GLU A 99 -2.97 9.00 -1.34
C GLU A 99 -2.39 9.59 -2.63
N GLU A 100 -1.07 9.80 -2.68
CA GLU A 100 -0.39 10.23 -3.89
C GLU A 100 -0.55 9.26 -5.06
N LEU A 101 -0.67 7.95 -4.80
CA LEU A 101 -0.87 6.92 -5.82
C LEU A 101 -2.34 6.59 -6.09
N SER A 102 -3.22 6.79 -5.12
CA SER A 102 -4.63 6.41 -5.25
C SER A 102 -5.35 7.11 -6.41
N GLY A 103 -4.93 8.34 -6.74
CA GLY A 103 -5.46 9.07 -7.89
C GLY A 103 -4.86 8.69 -9.25
N ILE A 104 -3.92 7.73 -9.29
CA ILE A 104 -3.17 7.33 -10.49
C ILE A 104 -3.41 5.87 -10.84
N LEU A 105 -3.67 5.04 -9.83
CA LEU A 105 -3.96 3.63 -10.04
C LEU A 105 -5.45 3.43 -10.33
N PRO A 106 -5.80 2.49 -11.24
CA PRO A 106 -7.20 2.15 -11.48
C PRO A 106 -7.87 1.71 -10.19
N GLY A 107 -9.10 2.16 -9.98
CA GLY A 107 -9.91 1.73 -8.86
C GLY A 107 -10.16 0.22 -8.90
N PRO A 108 -10.55 -0.41 -7.78
CA PRO A 108 -10.83 -1.83 -7.76
C PRO A 108 -12.07 -2.14 -8.60
N SER A 109 -11.89 -2.87 -9.70
CA SER A 109 -12.98 -3.50 -10.41
C SER A 109 -13.25 -4.90 -9.87
N LEU A 110 -14.43 -5.46 -10.15
CA LEU A 110 -14.93 -6.71 -9.56
C LEU A 110 -14.16 -8.00 -9.97
N GLU A 111 -13.19 -7.92 -10.86
CA GLU A 111 -12.34 -9.03 -11.33
C GLU A 111 -10.96 -9.08 -10.67
N GLU A 112 -10.90 -8.73 -9.43
CA GLU A 112 -9.78 -8.27 -8.58
C GLU A 112 -8.47 -9.08 -8.54
N THR A 113 -8.38 -10.30 -9.06
CA THR A 113 -7.15 -11.09 -8.89
C THR A 113 -6.26 -11.14 -10.13
N LEU A 114 -6.84 -11.10 -11.31
CA LEU A 114 -6.10 -11.03 -12.58
C LEU A 114 -5.59 -9.61 -12.81
N ASP A 115 -6.48 -8.61 -12.67
CA ASP A 115 -6.16 -7.19 -12.84
C ASP A 115 -5.03 -6.71 -11.92
N ALA A 116 -5.00 -7.15 -10.66
CA ALA A 116 -3.94 -6.75 -9.73
C ALA A 116 -2.56 -7.30 -10.11
N ARG A 117 -2.49 -8.50 -10.72
CA ARG A 117 -1.23 -9.08 -11.21
C ARG A 117 -0.78 -8.39 -12.50
N GLU A 118 -1.72 -8.08 -13.36
CA GLU A 118 -1.44 -7.38 -14.62
C GLU A 118 -0.99 -5.95 -14.34
N LEU A 119 -1.68 -5.24 -13.44
CA LEU A 119 -1.25 -3.93 -12.97
C LEU A 119 0.15 -3.96 -12.33
N GLY A 120 0.44 -4.96 -11.51
CA GLY A 120 1.78 -5.14 -10.94
C GLY A 120 2.85 -5.30 -12.02
N ARG A 121 2.59 -6.15 -13.03
CA ARG A 121 3.50 -6.33 -14.17
C ARG A 121 3.63 -5.07 -15.02
N ALA A 122 2.56 -4.31 -15.20
CA ALA A 122 2.58 -3.04 -15.93
C ALA A 122 3.43 -2.00 -15.19
N ILE A 123 3.31 -1.91 -13.87
CA ILE A 123 4.17 -1.05 -13.05
C ILE A 123 5.64 -1.48 -13.14
N ASP A 124 5.93 -2.78 -13.09
CA ASP A 124 7.30 -3.30 -13.25
C ASP A 124 7.87 -2.91 -14.62
N ARG A 125 7.10 -3.11 -15.70
CA ARG A 125 7.50 -2.68 -17.06
C ARG A 125 7.75 -1.17 -17.15
N PHE A 126 6.87 -0.36 -16.53
CA PHE A 126 7.10 1.08 -16.44
C PHE A 126 8.40 1.41 -15.74
N LEU A 127 8.66 0.78 -14.60
CA LEU A 127 9.88 1.01 -13.82
C LEU A 127 11.15 0.59 -14.58
N ASP A 128 11.04 -0.32 -15.55
CA ASP A 128 12.14 -0.66 -16.46
C ASP A 128 12.44 0.41 -17.49
N THR A 129 11.48 1.30 -17.78
CA THR A 129 11.68 2.41 -18.73
C THR A 129 12.34 3.64 -18.10
N VAL A 130 12.32 3.78 -16.79
CA VAL A 130 12.89 4.95 -16.10
C VAL A 130 14.34 4.69 -15.66
N SER A 131 15.09 5.79 -15.41
CA SER A 131 16.46 5.67 -14.92
C SER A 131 16.54 4.88 -13.60
N LYS A 132 17.68 4.21 -13.37
CA LYS A 132 17.94 3.45 -12.14
C LYS A 132 17.69 4.28 -10.88
N GLU A 133 18.12 5.55 -10.87
CA GLU A 133 17.89 6.44 -9.72
C GLU A 133 16.40 6.70 -9.48
N ASN A 134 15.64 6.99 -10.54
CA ASN A 134 14.22 7.26 -10.45
C ASN A 134 13.44 6.00 -10.04
N ARG A 135 13.85 4.82 -10.53
CA ARG A 135 13.31 3.52 -10.08
C ARG A 135 13.51 3.33 -8.58
N VAL A 136 14.73 3.52 -8.08
CA VAL A 136 15.03 3.40 -6.65
C VAL A 136 14.27 4.45 -5.84
N LEU A 137 14.19 5.69 -6.32
CA LEU A 137 13.44 6.77 -5.69
C LEU A 137 11.96 6.41 -5.55
N PHE A 138 11.34 5.90 -6.63
CA PHE A 138 9.94 5.48 -6.67
C PHE A 138 9.68 4.32 -5.70
N LEU A 139 10.48 3.25 -5.77
CA LEU A 139 10.34 2.08 -4.89
C LEU A 139 10.52 2.47 -3.42
N ARG A 140 11.51 3.30 -3.10
CA ARG A 140 11.73 3.77 -1.73
C ARG A 140 10.54 4.56 -1.20
N ARG A 141 9.96 5.44 -2.03
CA ARG A 141 8.79 6.23 -1.64
C ARG A 141 7.55 5.36 -1.44
N TYR A 142 7.18 4.56 -2.45
CA TYR A 142 5.87 3.92 -2.50
C TYR A 142 5.86 2.48 -1.98
N TRP A 143 6.99 1.78 -2.07
CA TRP A 143 7.10 0.42 -1.56
C TRP A 143 7.63 0.37 -0.13
N PHE A 144 8.68 1.12 0.17
CA PHE A 144 9.29 1.16 1.49
C PHE A 144 8.74 2.29 2.38
N GLY A 145 8.03 3.26 1.82
CA GLY A 145 7.38 4.35 2.55
C GLY A 145 8.36 5.38 3.13
N ASP A 146 9.52 5.58 2.48
CA ASP A 146 10.48 6.57 2.93
C ASP A 146 9.92 7.99 2.79
N SER A 147 10.20 8.88 3.76
CA SER A 147 9.77 10.27 3.69
C SER A 147 10.53 11.03 2.61
N VAL A 148 9.94 12.12 2.09
CA VAL A 148 10.63 13.03 1.16
C VAL A 148 11.94 13.53 1.76
N LYS A 149 11.96 13.81 3.05
CA LYS A 149 13.16 14.23 3.79
C LYS A 149 14.25 13.16 3.84
N ASP A 150 13.86 11.89 4.06
CA ASP A 150 14.82 10.79 4.06
C ASP A 150 15.36 10.53 2.67
N LEU A 151 14.52 10.60 1.65
CA LEU A 151 14.92 10.49 0.25
C LEU A 151 15.87 11.62 -0.15
N ALA A 152 15.60 12.86 0.25
CA ALA A 152 16.46 14.01 0.00
C ALA A 152 17.88 13.76 0.56
N ARG A 153 17.96 13.20 1.76
CA ARG A 153 19.25 12.85 2.40
C ARG A 153 19.96 11.71 1.69
N ILE A 154 19.21 10.64 1.33
CA ILE A 154 19.77 9.45 0.68
C ILE A 154 20.33 9.78 -0.70
N PHE A 155 19.61 10.60 -1.46
CA PHE A 155 20.00 10.99 -2.82
C PHE A 155 20.86 12.26 -2.87
N ALA A 156 21.16 12.88 -1.71
CA ALA A 156 21.92 14.14 -1.62
C ALA A 156 21.34 15.28 -2.48
N ILE A 157 20.02 15.41 -2.51
CA ILE A 157 19.26 16.44 -3.26
C ILE A 157 18.26 17.14 -2.35
N SER A 158 17.71 18.28 -2.78
CA SER A 158 16.69 19.00 -1.99
C SER A 158 15.36 18.24 -1.92
N GLU A 159 14.59 18.46 -0.85
CA GLU A 159 13.23 17.90 -0.70
C GLU A 159 12.32 18.34 -1.85
N ASN A 160 12.47 19.57 -2.33
CA ASN A 160 11.74 20.05 -3.50
C ASN A 160 12.08 19.25 -4.76
N THR A 161 13.36 18.94 -4.96
CA THR A 161 13.81 18.12 -6.11
C THR A 161 13.23 16.72 -6.04
N VAL A 162 13.18 16.10 -4.85
CA VAL A 162 12.52 14.80 -4.62
C VAL A 162 11.04 14.88 -5.00
N SER A 163 10.34 15.88 -4.48
CA SER A 163 8.89 16.08 -4.72
C SER A 163 8.58 16.26 -6.20
N VAL A 164 9.37 17.07 -6.92
CA VAL A 164 9.22 17.30 -8.37
C VAL A 164 9.49 16.00 -9.16
N ARG A 165 10.56 15.26 -8.81
CA ARG A 165 10.86 13.98 -9.47
C ARG A 165 9.75 12.96 -9.27
N LEU A 166 9.23 12.81 -8.03
CA LEU A 166 8.13 11.91 -7.73
C LEU A 166 6.84 12.32 -8.46
N SER A 167 6.51 13.60 -8.51
CA SER A 167 5.37 14.11 -9.27
C SER A 167 5.46 13.75 -10.75
N ARG A 168 6.63 13.96 -11.37
CA ARG A 168 6.86 13.59 -12.77
C ARG A 168 6.74 12.09 -13.01
N LEU A 169 7.28 11.27 -12.11
CA LEU A 169 7.17 9.80 -12.20
C LEU A 169 5.72 9.33 -12.10
N ARG A 170 4.91 9.94 -11.21
CA ARG A 170 3.47 9.64 -11.13
C ARG A 170 2.74 9.97 -12.41
N THR A 171 3.01 11.16 -12.98
CA THR A 171 2.39 11.56 -14.26
C THR A 171 2.80 10.62 -15.39
N GLN A 172 4.07 10.25 -15.47
CA GLN A 172 4.56 9.30 -16.47
C GLN A 172 3.94 7.92 -16.30
N LEU A 173 3.81 7.43 -15.06
CA LEU A 173 3.14 6.16 -14.77
C LEU A 173 1.67 6.19 -15.21
N LYS A 174 0.94 7.27 -14.90
CA LYS A 174 -0.46 7.43 -15.32
C LYS A 174 -0.59 7.34 -16.84
N ILE A 175 0.22 8.11 -17.56
CA ILE A 175 0.25 8.10 -19.04
C ILE A 175 0.59 6.69 -19.55
N TYR A 176 1.60 6.05 -18.97
CA TYR A 176 2.01 4.69 -19.37
C TYR A 176 0.89 3.68 -19.20
N LEU A 177 0.20 3.71 -18.06
CA LEU A 177 -0.92 2.81 -17.77
C LEU A 177 -2.12 3.08 -18.69
N THR A 178 -2.37 4.34 -19.04
CA THR A 178 -3.45 4.71 -19.98
C THR A 178 -3.11 4.30 -21.40
N ASP A 179 -1.95 4.75 -21.92
CA ASP A 179 -1.64 4.68 -23.36
C ASP A 179 -1.09 3.32 -23.80
N LYS A 180 -0.32 2.66 -22.91
CA LYS A 180 0.40 1.41 -23.23
C LYS A 180 -0.34 0.17 -22.76
N GLU A 181 -1.00 0.26 -21.62
CA GLU A 181 -1.56 -0.90 -20.93
C GLU A 181 -3.10 -0.90 -20.91
N GLY A 182 -3.75 0.20 -21.33
CA GLY A 182 -5.20 0.28 -21.47
C GLY A 182 -6.01 0.17 -20.15
N PHE A 183 -5.37 0.49 -19.00
CA PHE A 183 -6.02 0.37 -17.70
C PHE A 183 -7.12 1.42 -17.42
N PHE A 184 -7.17 2.49 -18.21
CA PHE A 184 -8.15 3.57 -18.09
C PHE A 184 -8.84 3.73 -19.44
N HIS A 185 -9.84 2.92 -19.72
CA HIS A 185 -10.78 3.24 -20.79
C HIS A 185 -11.79 4.22 -20.22
N GLU A 186 -11.82 5.44 -20.75
CA GLU A 186 -12.95 6.33 -20.56
C GLU A 186 -14.21 5.64 -21.07
N ALA A 187 -15.19 5.43 -20.18
CA ALA A 187 -16.54 4.97 -20.52
C ALA A 187 -17.35 6.15 -21.05
#